data_e7ff85b30cd0627bc8c9aa465d16c7c5
#
_entry.id   e7ff85b30cd0627bc8c9aa465d16c7c5
#
_cell.length_a   1.000
_cell.length_b   1.000
_cell.length_c   1.000
_cell.angle_alpha   90.00
_cell.angle_beta   90.00
_cell.angle_gamma   90.00
#
_symmetry.space_group_name_H-M   'P 1'
#
loop_
_entity.id
_entity.type
_entity.pdbx_description
1 polymer ?
#
loop_
_entity_poly.entity_id
_entity_poly.type
_entity_poly.pdbx_seq_one_letter_code
_entity_poly.pdbx_strand_id
1 'polypeptide(L)'
;MGNRLRAHIVPLLGDVPAHSFATADAQRLIDHLGAQGFSSTTIAQYLVLLRKVVMHGVHTGVLRDAPAFPKVKVRSQPRGSFSVAEYRAIVGMARSLRGHAHPVLEQLGAGERFWIARELLVMPEELPWLIRWMVNTFVRPSDIKLMKHKHIEVVRGKHVYLRMNLPETKRHSQPIVSLRPAVRVYECLIAHRGRHGFGGAEDYIFMPHLKNREHALAVLNFFFHWVLETTKLEKGPLGQSRTLYCLRHTAITLRLLYGQGIDMLTLARNARTSVNMVERFYASALSGEMNVGLLQSRRSRGN
;
A
#
# COMPACT_ATOMS: atom_id res chain seq x y z
N MET A 1 -5.02 1.91 -18.04
CA MET A 1 -4.17 2.16 -19.22
C MET A 1 -4.79 3.20 -20.16
N GLY A 2 -6.06 3.06 -20.55
CA GLY A 2 -6.72 3.98 -21.49
C GLY A 2 -6.74 5.45 -21.10
N ASN A 3 -6.93 5.78 -19.83
CA ASN A 3 -6.94 7.19 -19.36
C ASN A 3 -5.64 7.94 -19.63
N ARG A 4 -4.49 7.30 -19.43
CA ARG A 4 -3.18 7.96 -19.66
C ARG A 4 -2.91 8.24 -21.14
N LEU A 5 -3.30 7.33 -22.01
CA LEU A 5 -3.19 7.54 -23.46
C LEU A 5 -4.03 8.74 -23.87
N ARG A 6 -5.32 8.74 -23.54
CA ARG A 6 -6.27 9.78 -23.95
C ARG A 6 -5.99 11.16 -23.34
N ALA A 7 -5.51 11.20 -22.09
CA ALA A 7 -5.31 12.47 -21.39
C ALA A 7 -4.02 13.21 -21.78
N HIS A 8 -2.94 12.49 -22.16
CA HIS A 8 -1.64 13.15 -22.37
C HIS A 8 -0.88 12.69 -23.62
N ILE A 9 -0.98 11.40 -24.01
CA ILE A 9 -0.18 10.91 -25.14
C ILE A 9 -0.87 11.26 -26.46
N VAL A 10 -2.14 10.93 -26.60
CA VAL A 10 -2.88 11.20 -27.85
C VAL A 10 -2.98 12.70 -28.14
N PRO A 11 -3.32 13.60 -27.19
CA PRO A 11 -3.38 15.04 -27.49
C PRO A 11 -2.04 15.64 -27.91
N LEU A 12 -0.91 15.08 -27.46
CA LEU A 12 0.40 15.62 -27.76
C LEU A 12 1.08 14.99 -28.98
N LEU A 13 0.83 13.71 -29.22
CA LEU A 13 1.55 12.89 -30.20
C LEU A 13 0.63 12.18 -31.21
N GLY A 14 -0.70 12.31 -31.07
CA GLY A 14 -1.63 11.57 -31.92
C GLY A 14 -1.58 11.94 -33.40
N ASP A 15 -1.20 13.18 -33.71
CA ASP A 15 -1.09 13.69 -35.08
C ASP A 15 0.31 13.45 -35.69
N VAL A 16 1.27 12.93 -34.89
CA VAL A 16 2.62 12.58 -35.41
C VAL A 16 2.50 11.32 -36.27
N PRO A 17 2.84 11.39 -37.57
CA PRO A 17 2.82 10.20 -38.41
C PRO A 17 3.74 9.11 -37.84
N ALA A 18 3.25 7.88 -37.80
CA ALA A 18 3.99 6.80 -37.15
C ALA A 18 5.43 6.64 -37.70
N HIS A 19 5.57 6.72 -39.04
CA HIS A 19 6.87 6.57 -39.72
C HIS A 19 7.90 7.69 -39.41
N SER A 20 7.44 8.85 -38.93
CA SER A 20 8.29 9.98 -38.57
C SER A 20 8.55 10.09 -37.06
N PHE A 21 7.96 9.19 -36.25
CA PHE A 21 8.11 9.22 -34.80
C PHE A 21 9.59 9.04 -34.41
N ALA A 22 10.13 10.01 -33.68
CA ALA A 22 11.54 10.10 -33.30
C ALA A 22 11.75 10.20 -31.77
N THR A 23 12.98 10.09 -31.35
CA THR A 23 13.40 10.31 -29.95
C THR A 23 12.94 11.68 -29.41
N ALA A 24 12.94 12.72 -30.27
CA ALA A 24 12.48 14.05 -29.92
C ALA A 24 11.00 14.08 -29.48
N ASP A 25 10.14 13.27 -30.09
CA ASP A 25 8.72 13.20 -29.72
C ASP A 25 8.54 12.57 -28.34
N ALA A 26 9.34 11.55 -28.01
CA ALA A 26 9.36 10.99 -26.66
C ALA A 26 9.89 12.01 -25.64
N GLN A 27 10.85 12.88 -26.01
CA GLN A 27 11.34 13.95 -25.16
C GLN A 27 10.27 15.02 -24.95
N ARG A 28 9.52 15.42 -25.98
CA ARG A 28 8.38 16.36 -25.86
C ARG A 28 7.36 15.89 -24.81
N LEU A 29 7.08 14.58 -24.75
CA LEU A 29 6.20 14.04 -23.72
C LEU A 29 6.80 14.18 -22.32
N ILE A 30 8.09 13.95 -22.14
CA ILE A 30 8.77 14.15 -20.84
C ILE A 30 8.66 15.59 -20.40
N ASP A 31 8.97 16.53 -21.29
CA ASP A 31 8.99 17.97 -20.99
C ASP A 31 7.59 18.48 -20.67
N HIS A 32 6.60 18.06 -21.45
CA HIS A 32 5.18 18.36 -21.21
C HIS A 32 4.69 17.86 -19.82
N LEU A 33 4.98 16.61 -19.47
CA LEU A 33 4.60 16.05 -18.18
C LEU A 33 5.41 16.69 -17.04
N GLY A 34 6.66 17.04 -17.28
CA GLY A 34 7.51 17.75 -16.34
C GLY A 34 6.96 19.15 -16.02
N ALA A 35 6.57 19.91 -17.04
CA ALA A 35 5.95 21.22 -16.90
C ALA A 35 4.63 21.17 -16.13
N GLN A 36 3.89 20.06 -16.20
CA GLN A 36 2.67 19.80 -15.41
C GLN A 36 2.94 19.31 -13.98
N GLY A 37 4.20 19.23 -13.54
CA GLY A 37 4.57 18.82 -12.20
C GLY A 37 4.48 17.32 -11.90
N PHE A 38 4.39 16.46 -12.92
CA PHE A 38 4.39 15.01 -12.70
C PHE A 38 5.71 14.51 -12.12
N SER A 39 5.65 13.58 -11.18
CA SER A 39 6.83 12.94 -10.60
C SER A 39 7.62 12.15 -11.66
N SER A 40 8.95 12.06 -11.49
CA SER A 40 9.82 11.28 -12.39
C SER A 40 9.39 9.81 -12.52
N THR A 41 8.82 9.22 -11.45
CA THR A 41 8.24 7.87 -11.49
C THR A 41 7.02 7.81 -12.41
N THR A 42 6.15 8.82 -12.36
CA THR A 42 4.96 8.90 -13.21
C THR A 42 5.37 9.09 -14.67
N ILE A 43 6.31 10.00 -14.94
CA ILE A 43 6.84 10.24 -16.29
C ILE A 43 7.45 8.95 -16.87
N ALA A 44 8.26 8.23 -16.08
CA ALA A 44 8.81 6.94 -16.51
C ALA A 44 7.72 5.92 -16.88
N GLN A 45 6.59 5.91 -16.17
CA GLN A 45 5.45 5.03 -16.49
C GLN A 45 4.74 5.44 -17.80
N TYR A 46 4.69 6.73 -18.11
CA TYR A 46 4.18 7.21 -19.40
C TYR A 46 5.10 6.77 -20.55
N LEU A 47 6.43 6.86 -20.38
CA LEU A 47 7.39 6.37 -21.38
C LEU A 47 7.28 4.85 -21.59
N VAL A 48 7.07 4.07 -20.54
CA VAL A 48 6.81 2.62 -20.68
C VAL A 48 5.57 2.38 -21.52
N LEU A 49 4.52 3.18 -21.33
CA LEU A 49 3.28 3.06 -22.11
C LEU A 49 3.51 3.46 -23.57
N LEU A 50 4.14 4.61 -23.83
CA LEU A 50 4.49 5.07 -25.16
C LEU A 50 5.38 4.05 -25.90
N ARG A 51 6.40 3.50 -25.24
CA ARG A 51 7.22 2.42 -25.81
C ARG A 51 6.41 1.21 -26.24
N LYS A 52 5.41 0.81 -25.46
CA LYS A 52 4.52 -0.30 -25.86
C LYS A 52 3.73 0.00 -27.13
N VAL A 53 3.27 1.24 -27.30
CA VAL A 53 2.57 1.67 -28.53
C VAL A 53 3.50 1.62 -29.72
N VAL A 54 4.70 2.20 -29.60
CA VAL A 54 5.72 2.20 -30.67
C VAL A 54 6.14 0.78 -31.01
N MET A 55 6.42 -0.06 -30.02
CA MET A 55 6.76 -1.47 -30.26
C MET A 55 5.63 -2.26 -30.93
N HIS A 56 4.39 -1.93 -30.63
CA HIS A 56 3.26 -2.51 -31.35
C HIS A 56 3.28 -2.10 -32.82
N GLY A 57 3.57 -0.82 -33.12
CA GLY A 57 3.75 -0.37 -34.50
C GLY A 57 4.87 -1.10 -35.25
N VAL A 58 5.98 -1.42 -34.58
CA VAL A 58 7.05 -2.25 -35.16
C VAL A 58 6.57 -3.67 -35.42
N HIS A 59 5.91 -4.30 -34.46
CA HIS A 59 5.40 -5.68 -34.59
C HIS A 59 4.33 -5.82 -35.67
N THR A 60 3.57 -4.76 -35.96
CA THR A 60 2.54 -4.76 -37.00
C THR A 60 3.05 -4.27 -38.35
N GLY A 61 4.34 -3.97 -38.50
CA GLY A 61 4.95 -3.52 -39.73
C GLY A 61 4.65 -2.05 -40.10
N VAL A 62 3.96 -1.30 -39.25
CA VAL A 62 3.71 0.16 -39.40
C VAL A 62 4.98 0.97 -39.23
N LEU A 63 5.87 0.50 -38.37
CA LEU A 63 7.21 1.05 -38.15
C LEU A 63 8.27 0.01 -38.49
N ARG A 64 9.35 0.46 -39.14
CA ARG A 64 10.50 -0.41 -39.41
C ARG A 64 11.26 -0.71 -38.12
N ASP A 65 11.56 0.32 -37.37
CA ASP A 65 12.36 0.26 -36.13
C ASP A 65 11.81 1.21 -35.08
N ALA A 66 12.08 0.91 -33.81
CA ALA A 66 11.75 1.79 -32.70
C ALA A 66 12.92 2.78 -32.45
N PRO A 67 12.66 4.09 -32.32
CA PRO A 67 13.69 5.04 -31.97
C PRO A 67 14.20 4.81 -30.54
N ALA A 68 15.39 5.35 -30.22
CA ALA A 68 15.89 5.35 -28.88
C ALA A 68 14.98 6.17 -27.94
N PHE A 69 14.64 5.60 -26.78
CA PHE A 69 13.83 6.32 -25.79
C PHE A 69 14.73 7.01 -24.76
N PRO A 70 14.43 8.28 -24.43
CA PRO A 70 15.15 8.99 -23.38
C PRO A 70 15.05 8.25 -22.04
N LYS A 71 16.09 8.34 -21.20
CA LYS A 71 16.12 7.75 -19.86
C LYS A 71 15.69 8.81 -18.83
N VAL A 72 14.62 8.52 -18.09
CA VAL A 72 14.22 9.34 -16.95
C VAL A 72 14.88 8.81 -15.68
N LYS A 73 15.69 9.64 -15.02
CA LYS A 73 16.27 9.30 -13.72
C LYS A 73 15.19 9.35 -12.65
N VAL A 74 14.70 8.16 -12.27
CA VAL A 74 13.63 8.05 -11.26
C VAL A 74 14.20 8.33 -9.87
N ARG A 75 13.75 9.41 -9.25
CA ARG A 75 14.02 9.72 -7.84
C ARG A 75 12.86 9.16 -7.02
N SER A 76 13.01 7.94 -6.51
CA SER A 76 12.03 7.33 -5.62
C SER A 76 12.38 7.68 -4.18
N GLN A 77 11.50 8.43 -3.51
CA GLN A 77 11.61 8.62 -2.06
C GLN A 77 10.81 7.50 -1.36
N PRO A 78 11.41 6.79 -0.37
CA PRO A 78 10.68 5.83 0.44
C PRO A 78 9.52 6.54 1.16
N ARG A 79 8.36 5.93 1.13
CA ARG A 79 7.20 6.39 1.92
C ARG A 79 7.43 6.05 3.38
N GLY A 80 8.12 6.75 4.18
CA GLY A 80 8.49 6.44 5.56
C GLY A 80 7.62 5.42 6.31
N SER A 81 8.21 4.73 7.26
CA SER A 81 7.52 3.95 8.28
C SER A 81 7.17 4.83 9.47
N PHE A 82 6.30 4.36 10.34
CA PHE A 82 6.08 4.95 11.66
C PHE A 82 7.05 4.34 12.67
N SER A 83 7.59 5.16 13.57
CA SER A 83 8.27 4.66 14.77
C SER A 83 7.28 3.95 15.71
N VAL A 84 7.78 3.23 16.70
CA VAL A 84 6.93 2.58 17.72
C VAL A 84 6.10 3.62 18.50
N ALA A 85 6.69 4.78 18.81
CA ALA A 85 5.99 5.86 19.52
C ALA A 85 4.86 6.46 18.65
N GLU A 86 5.16 6.79 17.38
CA GLU A 86 4.16 7.28 16.42
C GLU A 86 3.03 6.25 16.20
N TYR A 87 3.36 4.97 16.03
CA TYR A 87 2.38 3.92 15.89
C TYR A 87 1.44 3.81 17.10
N ARG A 88 2.00 3.92 18.34
CA ARG A 88 1.18 3.93 19.57
C ARG A 88 0.27 5.16 19.63
N ALA A 89 0.77 6.33 19.27
CA ALA A 89 -0.01 7.57 19.22
C ALA A 89 -1.17 7.46 18.21
N ILE A 90 -0.92 6.95 17.00
CA ILE A 90 -1.94 6.72 15.97
C ILE A 90 -3.03 5.76 16.45
N VAL A 91 -2.65 4.63 17.07
CA VAL A 91 -3.62 3.67 17.61
C VAL A 91 -4.42 4.27 18.76
N GLY A 92 -3.79 5.06 19.63
CA GLY A 92 -4.44 5.77 20.73
C GLY A 92 -5.47 6.77 20.21
N MET A 93 -5.07 7.63 19.28
CA MET A 93 -5.93 8.63 18.66
C MET A 93 -7.11 7.99 17.91
N ALA A 94 -6.85 6.97 17.12
CA ALA A 94 -7.92 6.26 16.41
C ALA A 94 -8.95 5.63 17.36
N ARG A 95 -8.53 5.24 18.58
CA ARG A 95 -9.45 4.75 19.62
C ARG A 95 -10.28 5.87 20.25
N SER A 96 -9.66 7.01 20.55
CA SER A 96 -10.37 8.14 21.16
C SER A 96 -11.39 8.75 20.20
N LEU A 97 -11.13 8.72 18.91
CA LEU A 97 -12.03 9.25 17.88
C LEU A 97 -13.17 8.30 17.48
N ARG A 98 -13.22 7.07 17.99
CA ARG A 98 -14.31 6.12 17.67
C ARG A 98 -15.68 6.74 17.91
N GLY A 99 -16.56 6.61 16.92
CA GLY A 99 -17.92 7.13 17.00
C GLY A 99 -18.05 8.65 16.94
N HIS A 100 -16.93 9.40 16.83
CA HIS A 100 -16.99 10.86 16.65
C HIS A 100 -17.25 11.20 15.18
N ALA A 101 -18.07 12.21 14.97
CA ALA A 101 -18.31 12.78 13.65
C ALA A 101 -17.04 13.46 13.13
N HIS A 102 -16.75 13.29 11.84
CA HIS A 102 -15.64 14.01 11.21
C HIS A 102 -15.96 15.51 11.13
N PRO A 103 -15.01 16.42 11.41
CA PRO A 103 -15.25 17.87 11.39
C PRO A 103 -15.84 18.41 10.07
N VAL A 104 -15.59 17.74 8.94
CA VAL A 104 -16.19 18.10 7.65
C VAL A 104 -17.73 18.09 7.70
N LEU A 105 -18.34 17.29 8.58
CA LEU A 105 -19.80 17.21 8.69
C LEU A 105 -20.43 18.53 9.14
N GLU A 106 -19.73 19.28 9.99
CA GLU A 106 -20.15 20.60 10.45
C GLU A 106 -19.99 21.67 9.37
N GLN A 107 -19.08 21.46 8.43
CA GLN A 107 -18.80 22.38 7.34
C GLN A 107 -19.74 22.19 6.15
N LEU A 108 -20.39 21.02 6.04
CA LEU A 108 -21.31 20.70 4.96
C LEU A 108 -22.68 21.36 5.19
N GLY A 109 -23.09 22.27 4.31
CA GLY A 109 -24.42 22.87 4.28
C GLY A 109 -25.54 21.83 4.15
N ALA A 110 -26.76 22.22 4.49
CA ALA A 110 -27.94 21.39 4.31
C ALA A 110 -28.14 21.08 2.82
N GLY A 111 -28.08 19.78 2.45
CA GLY A 111 -28.22 19.31 1.06
C GLY A 111 -26.93 19.31 0.23
N GLU A 112 -25.81 19.79 0.76
CA GLU A 112 -24.52 19.69 0.09
C GLU A 112 -24.06 18.24 -0.03
N ARG A 113 -23.63 17.85 -1.23
CA ARG A 113 -23.16 16.48 -1.50
C ARG A 113 -21.67 16.37 -1.23
N PHE A 114 -21.32 15.41 -0.40
CA PHE A 114 -19.96 14.96 -0.22
C PHE A 114 -19.78 13.56 -0.82
N TRP A 115 -18.57 13.18 -1.17
CA TRP A 115 -18.30 11.88 -1.79
C TRP A 115 -18.48 10.69 -0.83
N ILE A 116 -18.50 10.95 0.49
CA ILE A 116 -18.91 10.01 1.55
C ILE A 116 -20.31 10.42 1.98
N ALA A 117 -21.22 9.47 2.10
CA ALA A 117 -22.57 9.69 2.62
C ALA A 117 -22.50 10.19 4.08
N ARG A 118 -23.41 11.11 4.46
CA ARG A 118 -23.37 11.78 5.78
C ARG A 118 -23.36 10.79 6.95
N GLU A 119 -24.14 9.71 6.85
CA GLU A 119 -24.21 8.63 7.84
C GLU A 119 -22.89 7.88 8.00
N LEU A 120 -22.01 7.92 7.01
CA LEU A 120 -20.66 7.32 7.04
C LEU A 120 -19.58 8.31 7.48
N LEU A 121 -19.90 9.57 7.77
CA LEU A 121 -18.94 10.56 8.26
C LEU A 121 -18.68 10.46 9.77
N VAL A 122 -18.86 9.28 10.32
CA VAL A 122 -18.55 8.93 11.71
C VAL A 122 -17.38 7.96 11.73
N MET A 123 -16.40 8.21 12.61
CA MET A 123 -15.20 7.38 12.73
C MET A 123 -15.57 5.90 12.92
N PRO A 124 -15.22 5.01 11.98
CA PRO A 124 -15.54 3.59 12.09
C PRO A 124 -14.89 2.96 13.33
N GLU A 125 -15.66 2.18 14.09
CA GLU A 125 -15.14 1.48 15.27
C GLU A 125 -13.96 0.55 14.94
N GLU A 126 -13.92 0.03 13.73
CA GLU A 126 -12.90 -0.90 13.26
C GLU A 126 -11.58 -0.25 12.85
N LEU A 127 -11.50 1.08 12.68
CA LEU A 127 -10.27 1.73 12.21
C LEU A 127 -9.04 1.44 13.11
N PRO A 128 -9.12 1.49 14.45
CA PRO A 128 -8.00 1.10 15.31
C PRO A 128 -7.58 -0.36 15.16
N TRP A 129 -8.53 -1.24 14.83
CA TRP A 129 -8.23 -2.63 14.52
C TRP A 129 -7.58 -2.77 13.15
N LEU A 130 -8.02 -2.02 12.14
CA LEU A 130 -7.37 -1.98 10.82
C LEU A 130 -5.90 -1.55 10.92
N ILE A 131 -5.61 -0.50 11.68
CA ILE A 131 -4.24 -0.01 11.90
C ILE A 131 -3.38 -1.12 12.51
N ARG A 132 -3.86 -1.76 13.58
CA ARG A 132 -3.16 -2.88 14.22
C ARG A 132 -3.06 -4.11 13.32
N TRP A 133 -4.11 -4.38 12.55
CA TRP A 133 -4.14 -5.46 11.57
C TRP A 133 -3.01 -5.31 10.56
N MET A 134 -2.94 -4.18 9.86
CA MET A 134 -1.96 -3.95 8.81
C MET A 134 -0.50 -4.06 9.29
N VAL A 135 -0.21 -3.57 10.51
CA VAL A 135 1.14 -3.67 11.09
C VAL A 135 1.49 -5.10 11.50
N ASN A 136 0.51 -5.94 11.82
CA ASN A 136 0.75 -7.31 12.28
C ASN A 136 0.53 -8.40 11.20
N THR A 137 0.10 -8.01 9.98
CA THR A 137 -0.21 -8.98 8.91
C THR A 137 0.52 -8.70 7.60
N PHE A 138 1.30 -7.65 7.49
CA PHE A 138 2.05 -7.27 6.27
C PHE A 138 1.19 -7.02 5.02
N VAL A 139 -0.13 -6.96 5.13
CA VAL A 139 -1.05 -6.79 3.99
C VAL A 139 -0.94 -5.41 3.35
N ARG A 140 -1.27 -5.33 2.06
CA ARG A 140 -1.41 -4.05 1.35
C ARG A 140 -2.79 -3.46 1.59
N PRO A 141 -2.99 -2.14 1.47
CA PRO A 141 -4.33 -1.55 1.45
C PRO A 141 -5.24 -2.20 0.39
N SER A 142 -4.70 -2.58 -0.77
CA SER A 142 -5.47 -3.30 -1.80
C SER A 142 -5.99 -4.66 -1.36
N ASP A 143 -5.29 -5.34 -0.45
CA ASP A 143 -5.73 -6.64 0.06
C ASP A 143 -6.94 -6.47 1.01
N ILE A 144 -7.01 -5.35 1.75
CA ILE A 144 -8.10 -5.06 2.70
C ILE A 144 -9.47 -5.06 2.02
N LYS A 145 -9.58 -4.52 0.81
CA LYS A 145 -10.85 -4.48 0.09
C LYS A 145 -11.37 -5.85 -0.37
N LEU A 146 -10.49 -6.83 -0.54
CA LEU A 146 -10.82 -8.17 -1.04
C LEU A 146 -10.89 -9.23 0.06
N MET A 147 -10.46 -8.89 1.27
CA MET A 147 -10.28 -9.82 2.37
C MET A 147 -11.63 -10.20 2.99
N LYS A 148 -11.94 -11.49 2.98
CA LYS A 148 -13.14 -12.11 3.58
C LYS A 148 -12.74 -13.05 4.71
N HIS A 149 -13.70 -13.42 5.58
CA HIS A 149 -13.45 -14.33 6.68
C HIS A 149 -12.95 -15.70 6.21
N LYS A 150 -13.45 -16.22 5.08
CA LYS A 150 -12.99 -17.50 4.48
C LYS A 150 -11.49 -17.54 4.11
N HIS A 151 -10.85 -16.37 3.98
CA HIS A 151 -9.42 -16.30 3.68
C HIS A 151 -8.53 -16.40 4.92
N ILE A 152 -9.12 -16.45 6.13
CA ILE A 152 -8.41 -16.39 7.40
C ILE A 152 -8.62 -17.66 8.18
N GLU A 153 -7.51 -18.30 8.53
CA GLU A 153 -7.48 -19.46 9.42
C GLU A 153 -6.69 -19.10 10.69
N VAL A 154 -7.27 -19.37 11.86
CA VAL A 154 -6.57 -19.21 13.15
C VAL A 154 -5.83 -20.49 13.46
N VAL A 155 -4.52 -20.48 13.34
CA VAL A 155 -3.67 -21.62 13.68
C VAL A 155 -3.26 -21.52 15.14
N ARG A 156 -3.53 -22.59 15.91
CA ARG A 156 -3.18 -22.72 17.32
C ARG A 156 -2.33 -23.96 17.53
N GLY A 157 -1.22 -23.82 18.28
CA GLY A 157 -0.27 -24.88 18.56
C GLY A 157 0.97 -24.29 19.22
N LYS A 158 2.15 -24.81 18.91
CA LYS A 158 3.44 -24.25 19.37
C LYS A 158 3.56 -22.75 19.09
N HIS A 159 3.02 -22.32 17.95
CA HIS A 159 2.90 -20.93 17.58
C HIS A 159 1.42 -20.60 17.32
N VAL A 160 1.01 -19.38 17.65
CA VAL A 160 -0.36 -18.88 17.44
C VAL A 160 -0.30 -17.73 16.44
N TYR A 161 -0.97 -17.89 15.28
CA TYR A 161 -0.94 -16.92 14.19
C TYR A 161 -2.19 -17.08 13.29
N LEU A 162 -2.38 -16.11 12.40
CA LEU A 162 -3.34 -16.23 11.31
C LEU A 162 -2.61 -16.71 10.05
N ARG A 163 -3.12 -17.77 9.42
CA ARG A 163 -2.79 -18.14 8.05
C ARG A 163 -3.78 -17.45 7.12
N MET A 164 -3.29 -16.65 6.19
CA MET A 164 -4.13 -15.82 5.33
C MET A 164 -3.92 -16.19 3.86
N ASN A 165 -4.93 -16.83 3.26
CA ASN A 165 -4.98 -17.21 1.85
C ASN A 165 -5.74 -16.14 1.07
N LEU A 166 -5.09 -15.00 0.82
CA LEU A 166 -5.72 -13.85 0.17
C LEU A 166 -5.85 -14.08 -1.34
N PRO A 167 -6.88 -13.50 -1.98
CA PRO A 167 -7.00 -13.50 -3.43
C PRO A 167 -5.74 -12.93 -4.08
N GLU A 168 -5.36 -13.49 -5.21
CA GLU A 168 -4.17 -13.06 -5.94
C GLU A 168 -4.34 -11.63 -6.47
N THR A 169 -3.65 -10.68 -5.86
CA THR A 169 -3.53 -9.31 -6.40
C THR A 169 -2.27 -9.12 -7.25
N LYS A 170 -1.27 -10.01 -7.10
CA LYS A 170 -0.02 -10.10 -7.88
C LYS A 170 0.57 -11.50 -7.66
N ARG A 171 0.79 -12.31 -8.64
CA ARG A 171 1.57 -13.58 -8.74
C ARG A 171 2.20 -14.17 -7.46
N HIS A 172 1.49 -14.16 -6.34
CA HIS A 172 1.94 -14.66 -5.05
C HIS A 172 0.92 -15.66 -4.51
N SER A 173 1.17 -16.94 -4.67
CA SER A 173 0.30 -18.04 -4.22
C SER A 173 0.48 -18.42 -2.75
N GLN A 174 1.60 -17.99 -2.12
CA GLN A 174 1.88 -18.38 -0.75
C GLN A 174 1.00 -17.63 0.27
N PRO A 175 0.51 -18.31 1.32
CA PRO A 175 -0.21 -17.67 2.41
C PRO A 175 0.68 -16.68 3.17
N ILE A 176 0.05 -15.65 3.73
CA ILE A 176 0.71 -14.76 4.68
C ILE A 176 0.54 -15.34 6.09
N VAL A 177 1.63 -15.37 6.84
CA VAL A 177 1.63 -15.70 8.27
C VAL A 177 1.68 -14.39 9.06
N SER A 178 0.71 -14.20 9.97
CA SER A 178 0.65 -13.01 10.79
C SER A 178 1.57 -13.08 12.02
N LEU A 179 1.82 -11.94 12.64
CA LEU A 179 2.31 -11.89 14.01
C LEU A 179 1.18 -12.25 14.99
N ARG A 180 1.54 -12.79 16.16
CA ARG A 180 0.60 -13.21 17.22
C ARG A 180 -0.47 -12.14 17.58
N PRO A 181 -0.14 -10.82 17.69
CA PRO A 181 -1.15 -9.81 18.03
C PRO A 181 -2.30 -9.69 17.02
N ALA A 182 -2.13 -10.12 15.76
CA ALA A 182 -3.20 -10.11 14.76
C ALA A 182 -4.35 -11.05 15.13
N VAL A 183 -4.05 -12.15 15.82
CA VAL A 183 -5.09 -13.11 16.27
C VAL A 183 -6.09 -12.41 17.19
N ARG A 184 -5.60 -11.66 18.19
CA ARG A 184 -6.45 -10.90 19.09
C ARG A 184 -7.28 -9.83 18.36
N VAL A 185 -6.67 -9.17 17.36
CA VAL A 185 -7.39 -8.20 16.52
C VAL A 185 -8.52 -8.89 15.77
N TYR A 186 -8.27 -10.06 15.20
CA TYR A 186 -9.27 -10.84 14.47
C TYR A 186 -10.42 -11.29 15.37
N GLU A 187 -10.13 -11.78 16.56
CA GLU A 187 -11.13 -12.16 17.55
C GLU A 187 -12.04 -10.98 17.94
N CYS A 188 -11.45 -9.79 18.14
CA CYS A 188 -12.22 -8.57 18.40
C CYS A 188 -13.10 -8.19 17.20
N LEU A 189 -12.59 -8.32 15.96
CA LEU A 189 -13.36 -8.05 14.74
C LEU A 189 -14.54 -9.01 14.59
N ILE A 190 -14.33 -10.32 14.80
CA ILE A 190 -15.41 -11.33 14.75
C ILE A 190 -16.50 -11.01 15.79
N ALA A 191 -16.09 -10.76 17.04
CA ALA A 191 -17.03 -10.45 18.12
C ALA A 191 -17.83 -9.17 17.85
N HIS A 192 -17.19 -8.15 17.27
CA HIS A 192 -17.88 -6.92 16.86
C HIS A 192 -18.84 -7.18 15.71
N ARG A 193 -18.40 -7.90 14.66
CA ARG A 193 -19.20 -8.19 13.47
C ARG A 193 -20.41 -9.07 13.75
N GLY A 194 -20.26 -10.08 14.60
CA GLY A 194 -21.36 -10.95 15.00
C GLY A 194 -22.54 -10.19 15.64
N ARG A 195 -22.24 -9.11 16.39
CA ARG A 195 -23.28 -8.23 16.96
C ARG A 195 -24.04 -7.40 15.92
N HIS A 196 -23.49 -7.24 14.72
CA HIS A 196 -24.08 -6.49 13.62
C HIS A 196 -24.57 -7.39 12.46
N GLY A 197 -24.70 -8.71 12.70
CA GLY A 197 -25.18 -9.64 11.68
C GLY A 197 -24.20 -9.98 10.57
N PHE A 198 -22.91 -9.67 10.74
CA PHE A 198 -21.82 -10.03 9.84
C PHE A 198 -20.89 -11.03 10.52
N GLY A 199 -20.10 -11.77 9.74
CA GLY A 199 -19.13 -12.75 10.24
C GLY A 199 -19.22 -14.09 9.53
N GLY A 200 -20.08 -14.21 8.52
CA GLY A 200 -20.13 -15.36 7.63
C GLY A 200 -18.84 -15.46 6.77
N ALA A 201 -18.56 -16.66 6.28
CA ALA A 201 -17.34 -16.92 5.51
C ALA A 201 -17.16 -15.98 4.29
N GLU A 202 -18.25 -15.57 3.66
CA GLU A 202 -18.27 -14.69 2.50
C GLU A 202 -18.28 -13.20 2.84
N ASP A 203 -18.44 -12.84 4.11
CA ASP A 203 -18.43 -11.44 4.54
C ASP A 203 -17.04 -10.85 4.52
N TYR A 204 -16.95 -9.54 4.16
CA TYR A 204 -15.71 -8.80 4.23
C TYR A 204 -15.32 -8.48 5.68
N ILE A 205 -14.05 -8.57 6.00
CA ILE A 205 -13.54 -8.31 7.35
C ILE A 205 -13.74 -6.84 7.76
N PHE A 206 -13.52 -5.91 6.81
CA PHE A 206 -13.65 -4.46 7.04
C PHE A 206 -14.77 -3.88 6.20
N MET A 207 -15.63 -3.07 6.81
CA MET A 207 -16.80 -2.40 6.21
C MET A 207 -17.67 -3.35 5.36
N PRO A 208 -18.17 -4.48 5.91
CA PRO A 208 -18.91 -5.49 5.15
C PRO A 208 -20.23 -4.96 4.56
N HIS A 209 -20.83 -3.93 5.17
CA HIS A 209 -22.04 -3.27 4.69
C HIS A 209 -21.83 -2.49 3.37
N LEU A 210 -20.60 -2.13 3.01
CA LEU A 210 -20.31 -1.41 1.78
C LEU A 210 -19.97 -2.38 0.64
N LYS A 211 -20.88 -2.54 -0.32
CA LYS A 211 -20.67 -3.41 -1.49
C LYS A 211 -19.55 -2.90 -2.40
N ASN A 212 -19.45 -1.58 -2.59
CA ASN A 212 -18.36 -0.97 -3.35
C ASN A 212 -17.07 -1.01 -2.53
N ARG A 213 -16.17 -1.93 -2.85
CA ARG A 213 -14.93 -2.17 -2.10
C ARG A 213 -13.86 -1.10 -2.30
N GLU A 214 -13.86 -0.39 -3.44
CA GLU A 214 -13.00 0.77 -3.64
C GLU A 214 -13.45 1.92 -2.73
N HIS A 215 -14.75 2.14 -2.65
CA HIS A 215 -15.34 3.15 -1.76
C HIS A 215 -15.06 2.80 -0.28
N ALA A 216 -15.24 1.55 0.14
CA ALA A 216 -14.92 1.11 1.49
C ALA A 216 -13.47 1.40 1.88
N LEU A 217 -12.51 1.10 1.00
CA LEU A 217 -11.09 1.42 1.24
C LEU A 217 -10.84 2.94 1.25
N ALA A 218 -11.51 3.69 0.39
CA ALA A 218 -11.40 5.15 0.35
C ALA A 218 -11.91 5.79 1.65
N VAL A 219 -13.04 5.33 2.21
CA VAL A 219 -13.57 5.78 3.50
C VAL A 219 -12.59 5.46 4.63
N LEU A 220 -12.05 4.25 4.69
CA LEU A 220 -11.04 3.88 5.70
C LEU A 220 -9.78 4.75 5.60
N ASN A 221 -9.34 5.05 4.38
CA ASN A 221 -8.19 5.93 4.17
C ASN A 221 -8.48 7.39 4.56
N PHE A 222 -9.69 7.87 4.32
CA PHE A 222 -10.14 9.20 4.74
C PHE A 222 -10.07 9.36 6.26
N PHE A 223 -10.61 8.42 7.02
CA PHE A 223 -10.54 8.46 8.47
C PHE A 223 -9.12 8.23 9.01
N PHE A 224 -8.33 7.42 8.34
CA PHE A 224 -6.92 7.30 8.71
C PHE A 224 -6.16 8.61 8.52
N HIS A 225 -6.47 9.36 7.46
CA HIS A 225 -5.89 10.69 7.24
C HIS A 225 -6.27 11.66 8.37
N TRP A 226 -7.52 11.67 8.81
CA TRP A 226 -7.95 12.46 9.98
C TRP A 226 -7.17 12.11 11.25
N VAL A 227 -6.93 10.84 11.51
CA VAL A 227 -6.06 10.41 12.63
C VAL A 227 -4.65 10.97 12.47
N LEU A 228 -4.08 10.94 11.26
CA LEU A 228 -2.74 11.49 11.01
C LEU A 228 -2.69 13.00 11.20
N GLU A 229 -3.67 13.75 10.71
CA GLU A 229 -3.78 15.19 10.90
C GLU A 229 -3.88 15.54 12.39
N THR A 230 -4.77 14.89 13.14
CA THR A 230 -4.94 15.12 14.57
C THR A 230 -3.67 14.82 15.38
N THR A 231 -2.88 13.82 14.95
CA THR A 231 -1.59 13.48 15.58
C THR A 231 -0.40 14.26 15.00
N LYS A 232 -0.61 15.12 13.97
CA LYS A 232 0.45 15.83 13.22
C LYS A 232 1.48 14.87 12.60
N LEU A 233 1.01 13.72 12.13
CA LEU A 233 1.84 12.66 11.55
C LEU A 233 1.57 12.42 10.06
N GLU A 234 0.89 13.34 9.37
CA GLU A 234 0.58 13.25 7.93
C GLU A 234 1.83 13.35 7.04
N LYS A 235 2.90 13.94 7.57
CA LYS A 235 4.20 14.03 6.91
C LYS A 235 5.25 13.23 7.67
N GLY A 236 6.11 12.56 6.93
CA GLY A 236 7.29 11.91 7.49
C GLY A 236 8.45 12.88 7.69
N PRO A 237 9.57 12.42 8.30
CA PRO A 237 10.72 13.27 8.61
C PRO A 237 11.33 13.96 7.38
N LEU A 238 11.17 13.40 6.18
CA LEU A 238 11.65 13.96 4.91
C LEU A 238 10.53 14.67 4.12
N GLY A 239 9.44 15.07 4.78
CA GLY A 239 8.30 15.74 4.16
C GLY A 239 7.40 14.85 3.29
N GLN A 240 7.69 13.55 3.15
CA GLN A 240 6.89 12.60 2.38
C GLN A 240 5.52 12.39 3.01
N SER A 241 4.46 12.35 2.17
CA SER A 241 3.09 12.10 2.63
C SER A 241 2.92 10.66 3.11
N ARG A 242 2.32 10.52 4.29
CA ARG A 242 1.99 9.24 4.91
C ARG A 242 0.55 8.82 4.59
N THR A 243 0.34 7.54 4.37
CA THR A 243 -0.95 6.94 4.01
C THR A 243 -1.09 5.58 4.69
N LEU A 244 -2.23 4.91 4.54
CA LEU A 244 -2.41 3.52 5.00
C LEU A 244 -1.27 2.59 4.55
N TYR A 245 -0.66 2.84 3.39
CA TYR A 245 0.45 2.03 2.91
C TYR A 245 1.68 2.10 3.83
N CYS A 246 1.85 3.20 4.57
CA CYS A 246 2.94 3.36 5.54
C CYS A 246 2.82 2.38 6.72
N LEU A 247 1.62 1.89 7.05
CA LEU A 247 1.44 0.83 8.05
C LEU A 247 2.09 -0.49 7.62
N ARG A 248 2.03 -0.80 6.33
CA ARG A 248 2.77 -1.95 5.79
C ARG A 248 4.28 -1.73 5.81
N HIS A 249 4.75 -0.52 5.50
CA HIS A 249 6.16 -0.18 5.67
C HIS A 249 6.58 -0.36 7.13
N THR A 250 5.77 0.13 8.06
CA THR A 250 5.98 -0.06 9.51
C THR A 250 6.08 -1.54 9.90
N ALA A 251 5.18 -2.39 9.39
CA ALA A 251 5.22 -3.83 9.64
C ALA A 251 6.56 -4.45 9.25
N ILE A 252 7.05 -4.14 8.06
CA ILE A 252 8.31 -4.69 7.54
C ILE A 252 9.50 -4.09 8.29
N THR A 253 9.54 -2.76 8.48
CA THR A 253 10.62 -2.08 9.20
C THR A 253 10.74 -2.59 10.64
N LEU A 254 9.65 -2.64 11.40
CA LEU A 254 9.67 -3.13 12.77
C LEU A 254 10.10 -4.61 12.85
N ARG A 255 9.77 -5.40 11.83
CA ARG A 255 10.19 -6.80 11.80
C ARG A 255 11.67 -6.95 11.51
N LEU A 256 12.24 -6.11 10.66
CA LEU A 256 13.68 -6.06 10.44
C LEU A 256 14.44 -5.59 11.70
N LEU A 257 13.93 -4.54 12.36
CA LEU A 257 14.59 -3.96 13.54
C LEU A 257 14.50 -4.85 14.78
N TYR A 258 13.34 -5.49 15.02
CA TYR A 258 13.05 -6.20 16.27
C TYR A 258 12.78 -7.70 16.08
N GLY A 259 12.99 -8.23 14.89
CA GLY A 259 12.65 -9.61 14.52
C GLY A 259 13.70 -10.66 14.85
N GLN A 260 14.70 -10.35 15.68
CA GLN A 260 15.73 -11.29 16.14
C GLN A 260 16.41 -12.07 14.99
N GLY A 261 16.86 -11.36 13.96
CA GLY A 261 17.60 -11.96 12.86
C GLY A 261 16.77 -12.71 11.83
N ILE A 262 15.51 -12.33 11.66
CA ILE A 262 14.71 -12.86 10.53
C ILE A 262 15.45 -12.62 9.22
N ASP A 263 15.63 -13.67 8.41
CA ASP A 263 16.24 -13.51 7.09
C ASP A 263 15.33 -12.74 6.13
N MET A 264 15.96 -11.97 5.24
CA MET A 264 15.25 -11.09 4.30
C MET A 264 14.38 -11.85 3.30
N LEU A 265 14.76 -13.08 2.93
CA LEU A 265 14.00 -13.90 1.99
C LEU A 265 12.69 -14.38 2.61
N THR A 266 12.73 -14.86 3.85
CA THR A 266 11.54 -15.26 4.62
C THR A 266 10.59 -14.06 4.80
N LEU A 267 11.13 -12.91 5.19
CA LEU A 267 10.32 -11.68 5.35
C LEU A 267 9.72 -11.22 4.02
N ALA A 268 10.52 -11.19 2.96
CA ALA A 268 10.06 -10.78 1.63
C ALA A 268 8.95 -11.70 1.10
N ARG A 269 9.11 -13.02 1.22
CA ARG A 269 8.09 -14.01 0.85
C ARG A 269 6.80 -13.81 1.64
N ASN A 270 6.91 -13.73 2.97
CA ASN A 270 5.75 -13.52 3.84
C ASN A 270 5.03 -12.19 3.56
N ALA A 271 5.79 -11.13 3.32
CA ALA A 271 5.23 -9.84 2.94
C ALA A 271 4.82 -9.78 1.45
N ARG A 272 4.90 -10.87 0.68
CA ARG A 272 4.54 -10.93 -0.75
C ARG A 272 5.22 -9.82 -1.56
N THR A 273 6.56 -9.69 -1.40
CA THR A 273 7.42 -8.72 -2.09
C THR A 273 8.75 -9.39 -2.48
N SER A 274 9.64 -8.68 -3.17
CA SER A 274 10.98 -9.19 -3.46
C SER A 274 12.00 -8.73 -2.42
N VAL A 275 13.10 -9.47 -2.28
CA VAL A 275 14.24 -9.10 -1.43
C VAL A 275 14.80 -7.73 -1.84
N ASN A 276 14.96 -7.48 -3.15
CA ASN A 276 15.43 -6.17 -3.66
C ASN A 276 14.51 -5.01 -3.21
N MET A 277 13.20 -5.24 -3.08
CA MET A 277 12.27 -4.22 -2.58
C MET A 277 12.43 -4.02 -1.08
N VAL A 278 12.71 -5.09 -0.32
CA VAL A 278 13.00 -4.97 1.11
C VAL A 278 14.31 -4.21 1.30
N GLU A 279 15.35 -4.59 0.60
CA GLU A 279 16.65 -3.92 0.63
C GLU A 279 16.53 -2.43 0.27
N ARG A 280 15.95 -2.13 -0.88
CA ARG A 280 15.83 -0.76 -1.39
C ARG A 280 15.08 0.19 -0.47
N PHE A 281 14.03 -0.26 0.20
CA PHE A 281 13.14 0.62 0.97
C PHE A 281 13.31 0.53 2.47
N TYR A 282 13.99 -0.49 2.99
CA TYR A 282 14.06 -0.75 4.43
C TYR A 282 15.48 -0.96 4.96
N ALA A 283 16.45 -1.29 4.10
CA ALA A 283 17.81 -1.58 4.55
C ALA A 283 18.51 -0.36 5.16
N SER A 284 18.13 0.85 4.77
CA SER A 284 18.64 2.08 5.40
C SER A 284 18.31 2.22 6.89
N ALA A 285 17.34 1.46 7.38
CA ALA A 285 17.00 1.39 8.81
C ALA A 285 17.87 0.38 9.59
N LEU A 286 18.70 -0.41 8.89
CA LEU A 286 19.56 -1.43 9.49
C LEU A 286 21.01 -0.93 9.54
N SER A 287 21.66 -1.10 10.70
CA SER A 287 23.11 -0.98 10.82
C SER A 287 23.72 -2.34 11.14
N GLY A 288 25.00 -2.54 10.77
CA GLY A 288 25.73 -3.76 11.12
C GLY A 288 25.77 -3.99 12.64
N GLU A 289 25.81 -2.92 13.43
CA GLU A 289 25.84 -2.98 14.90
C GLU A 289 24.58 -3.57 15.52
N MET A 290 23.42 -3.47 14.83
CA MET A 290 22.16 -4.07 15.33
C MET A 290 22.21 -5.60 15.34
N ASN A 291 23.12 -6.21 14.58
CA ASN A 291 23.24 -7.65 14.39
C ASN A 291 24.62 -8.20 14.78
N VAL A 292 25.37 -7.50 15.63
CA VAL A 292 26.73 -7.93 16.03
C VAL A 292 26.74 -9.35 16.57
N GLY A 293 25.77 -9.73 17.39
CA GLY A 293 25.67 -11.08 17.93
C GLY A 293 25.50 -12.16 16.83
N LEU A 294 24.77 -11.84 15.75
CA LEU A 294 24.60 -12.71 14.60
C LEU A 294 25.87 -12.74 13.74
N LEU A 295 26.50 -11.59 13.51
CA LEU A 295 27.75 -11.47 12.75
C LEU A 295 28.90 -12.22 13.43
N GLN A 296 28.92 -12.23 14.77
CA GLN A 296 29.94 -12.89 15.57
C GLN A 296 29.57 -14.34 15.98
N SER A 297 28.36 -14.81 15.61
CA SER A 297 27.92 -16.15 15.93
C SER A 297 28.84 -17.19 15.25
N ARG A 298 29.42 -18.09 16.05
CA ARG A 298 30.17 -19.23 15.52
C ARG A 298 29.19 -20.32 15.09
N ARG A 299 29.47 -20.95 13.95
CA ARG A 299 28.75 -22.16 13.54
C ARG A 299 28.85 -23.19 14.67
N SER A 300 27.74 -23.60 15.27
CA SER A 300 27.75 -24.74 16.19
C SER A 300 28.29 -25.94 15.41
N ARG A 301 29.42 -26.50 15.85
CA ARG A 301 29.86 -27.81 15.37
C ARG A 301 28.77 -28.78 15.83
N GLY A 302 27.96 -29.27 14.88
CA GLY A 302 27.03 -30.35 15.16
C GLY A 302 27.80 -31.52 15.73
N ASN A 303 27.40 -31.99 16.90
CA ASN A 303 27.68 -33.32 17.37
C ASN A 303 26.94 -34.34 16.51
#